data_4f9c44126b8c6bb108615ee96a57306b
#
_entry.id   4f9c44126b8c6bb108615ee96a57306b
#
_cell.length_a   1.000
_cell.length_b   1.000
_cell.length_c   1.000
_cell.angle_alpha   90.00
_cell.angle_beta   90.00
_cell.angle_gamma   90.00
#
_symmetry.space_group_name_H-M   'P 1'
#
loop_
_entity.id
_entity.type
_entity.pdbx_description
1 polymer ?
#
loop_
_entity_poly.entity_id
_entity_poly.type
_entity_poly.pdbx_seq_one_letter_code
_entity_poly.pdbx_strand_id
1 'polypeptide(L)'
;VGTNVEGKMVSAIKQLGDVKCFNMDTTADLTIMEEATELLSRLKNGGKTPMFTSCCPGWIKFAEHYYPELLPNLSTCKSPQEMFSALLKTYYCEKNGIKPEDLYVVSVIPCTAKKFEVTREELGNYTDAALTTRELAKMIKEAGIDFVNISDDVYDSPFGEASGAGAIFGATGGVMEAALRTAAYTLGGSGAPIEFTEVRGTQGVKEATYTVGGATVSVAVASGLGNARRVIEAIKSGEKNYTFVEIMACPG
;
A
#
# COMPACT_ATOMS: atom_id res chain seq x y z
N VAL A 1 -5.22 12.36 20.61
CA VAL A 1 -5.41 11.01 20.05
C VAL A 1 -6.89 10.83 19.76
N GLY A 2 -7.23 10.27 18.59
CA GLY A 2 -8.63 10.06 18.18
C GLY A 2 -9.34 11.28 17.58
N THR A 3 -8.66 12.40 17.38
CA THR A 3 -9.22 13.56 16.67
C THR A 3 -8.79 13.50 15.20
N ASN A 4 -9.76 13.60 14.28
CA ASN A 4 -9.45 13.80 12.88
C ASN A 4 -8.90 15.22 12.67
N VAL A 5 -7.70 15.32 12.09
CA VAL A 5 -7.01 16.58 11.81
C VAL A 5 -6.59 16.68 10.34
N GLU A 6 -7.22 15.90 9.48
CA GLU A 6 -6.87 15.78 8.06
C GLU A 6 -6.86 17.14 7.36
N GLY A 7 -7.95 17.91 7.46
CA GLY A 7 -8.04 19.24 6.85
C GLY A 7 -7.00 20.21 7.39
N LYS A 8 -6.72 20.17 8.70
CA LYS A 8 -5.64 20.98 9.30
C LYS A 8 -4.26 20.57 8.80
N MET A 9 -4.03 19.27 8.59
CA MET A 9 -2.77 18.79 8.05
C MET A 9 -2.57 19.30 6.61
N VAL A 10 -3.59 19.21 5.77
CA VAL A 10 -3.56 19.76 4.40
C VAL A 10 -3.25 21.26 4.40
N SER A 11 -3.96 22.03 5.24
CA SER A 11 -3.74 23.46 5.39
C SER A 11 -2.31 23.77 5.85
N ALA A 12 -1.80 23.03 6.83
CA ALA A 12 -0.44 23.22 7.32
C ALA A 12 0.63 22.92 6.27
N ILE A 13 0.45 21.86 5.47
CA ILE A 13 1.35 21.52 4.36
C ILE A 13 1.37 22.64 3.33
N LYS A 14 0.20 23.15 2.94
CA LYS A 14 0.10 24.25 1.97
C LYS A 14 0.70 25.56 2.51
N GLN A 15 0.79 25.75 3.82
CA GLN A 15 1.47 26.90 4.42
C GLN A 15 3.00 26.77 4.50
N LEU A 16 3.55 25.56 4.33
CA LEU A 16 5.01 25.36 4.28
C LEU A 16 5.64 25.92 3.00
N GLY A 17 4.86 26.16 1.95
CA GLY A 17 5.34 26.69 0.68
C GLY A 17 4.26 26.67 -0.40
N ASP A 18 4.61 27.06 -1.61
CA ASP A 18 3.75 26.93 -2.79
C ASP A 18 3.73 25.47 -3.27
N VAL A 19 2.95 24.65 -2.59
CA VAL A 19 2.87 23.21 -2.83
C VAL A 19 1.45 22.76 -3.12
N LYS A 20 1.31 21.69 -3.90
CA LYS A 20 0.07 20.92 -4.04
C LYS A 20 0.08 19.79 -3.02
N CYS A 21 -1.08 19.51 -2.41
CA CYS A 21 -1.25 18.46 -1.43
C CYS A 21 -2.27 17.44 -1.93
N PHE A 22 -1.82 16.21 -2.15
CA PHE A 22 -2.64 15.14 -2.73
C PHE A 22 -2.90 14.03 -1.72
N ASN A 23 -4.05 13.36 -1.83
CA ASN A 23 -4.37 12.18 -1.03
C ASN A 23 -3.88 10.91 -1.75
N MET A 24 -3.04 10.13 -1.06
CA MET A 24 -2.45 8.88 -1.59
C MET A 24 -3.48 7.75 -1.71
N ASP A 25 -4.64 7.83 -1.08
CA ASP A 25 -5.68 6.79 -1.13
C ASP A 25 -6.13 6.50 -2.57
N THR A 26 -6.07 7.49 -3.48
CA THR A 26 -6.36 7.31 -4.91
C THR A 26 -5.44 6.28 -5.57
N THR A 27 -4.18 6.25 -5.19
CA THR A 27 -3.23 5.25 -5.71
C THR A 27 -3.20 3.97 -4.88
N ALA A 28 -3.74 3.98 -3.67
CA ALA A 28 -4.08 2.75 -2.98
C ALA A 28 -5.18 2.00 -3.74
N ASP A 29 -6.21 2.69 -4.20
CA ASP A 29 -7.24 2.12 -5.08
C ASP A 29 -6.63 1.56 -6.38
N LEU A 30 -5.72 2.31 -7.01
CA LEU A 30 -5.03 1.84 -8.22
C LEU A 30 -4.21 0.57 -7.94
N THR A 31 -3.45 0.55 -6.85
CA THR A 31 -2.67 -0.63 -6.45
C THR A 31 -3.56 -1.84 -6.27
N ILE A 32 -4.71 -1.68 -5.62
CA ILE A 32 -5.69 -2.75 -5.40
C ILE A 32 -6.21 -3.29 -6.74
N MET A 33 -6.54 -2.41 -7.68
CA MET A 33 -7.03 -2.81 -9.01
C MET A 33 -5.97 -3.59 -9.78
N GLU A 34 -4.72 -3.15 -9.77
CA GLU A 34 -3.61 -3.80 -10.44
C GLU A 34 -3.25 -5.15 -9.78
N GLU A 35 -3.15 -5.22 -8.45
CA GLU A 35 -2.88 -6.47 -7.75
C GLU A 35 -4.01 -7.49 -7.92
N ALA A 36 -5.28 -7.06 -7.90
CA ALA A 36 -6.41 -7.94 -8.17
C ALA A 36 -6.35 -8.48 -9.60
N THR A 37 -6.02 -7.63 -10.57
CA THR A 37 -5.86 -8.03 -11.98
C THR A 37 -4.71 -9.01 -12.15
N GLU A 38 -3.57 -8.76 -11.51
CA GLU A 38 -2.43 -9.67 -11.52
C GLU A 38 -2.78 -11.02 -10.89
N LEU A 39 -3.45 -11.03 -9.73
CA LEU A 39 -3.90 -12.26 -9.08
C LEU A 39 -4.79 -13.08 -10.01
N LEU A 40 -5.81 -12.45 -10.62
CA LEU A 40 -6.71 -13.12 -11.57
C LEU A 40 -5.96 -13.67 -12.79
N SER A 41 -4.99 -12.91 -13.31
CA SER A 41 -4.14 -13.35 -14.41
C SER A 41 -3.30 -14.57 -14.03
N ARG A 42 -2.68 -14.56 -12.84
CA ARG A 42 -1.90 -15.71 -12.33
C ARG A 42 -2.77 -16.96 -12.17
N LEU A 43 -3.97 -16.82 -11.63
CA LEU A 43 -4.90 -17.94 -11.45
C LEU A 43 -5.36 -18.51 -12.80
N LYS A 44 -5.65 -17.65 -13.77
CA LYS A 44 -6.14 -18.07 -15.09
C LYS A 44 -5.06 -18.70 -15.95
N ASN A 45 -3.84 -18.19 -15.90
CA ASN A 45 -2.76 -18.54 -16.81
C ASN A 45 -1.70 -19.48 -16.19
N GLY A 46 -1.94 -20.00 -14.98
CA GLY A 46 -1.00 -20.88 -14.27
C GLY A 46 0.25 -20.16 -13.79
N GLY A 47 0.13 -18.90 -13.39
CA GLY A 47 1.22 -18.12 -12.80
C GLY A 47 1.65 -18.63 -11.42
N LYS A 48 2.77 -18.12 -10.90
CA LYS A 48 3.30 -18.53 -9.60
C LYS A 48 2.38 -18.11 -8.47
N THR A 49 2.02 -19.08 -7.64
CA THR A 49 1.29 -18.91 -6.37
C THR A 49 2.06 -19.57 -5.22
N PRO A 50 1.89 -19.13 -3.95
CA PRO A 50 1.12 -17.96 -3.58
C PRO A 50 1.69 -16.68 -4.18
N MET A 51 0.83 -15.71 -4.50
CA MET A 51 1.24 -14.34 -4.76
C MET A 51 1.39 -13.63 -3.42
N PHE A 52 2.49 -12.90 -3.22
CA PHE A 52 2.69 -12.05 -2.04
C PHE A 52 2.51 -10.59 -2.40
N THR A 53 1.92 -9.80 -1.50
CA THR A 53 1.87 -8.33 -1.67
C THR A 53 3.28 -7.73 -1.70
N SER A 54 3.46 -6.61 -2.39
CA SER A 54 4.75 -5.95 -2.59
C SER A 54 4.82 -4.52 -2.05
N CYS A 55 3.73 -4.00 -1.47
CA CYS A 55 3.65 -2.61 -1.02
C CYS A 55 4.46 -2.30 0.26
N CYS A 56 4.94 -3.32 1.01
CA CYS A 56 5.71 -3.13 2.24
C CYS A 56 7.22 -3.27 1.98
N PRO A 57 8.01 -2.18 1.95
CA PRO A 57 9.44 -2.25 1.65
C PRO A 57 10.26 -2.99 2.70
N GLY A 58 9.81 -3.03 3.96
CA GLY A 58 10.44 -3.85 4.99
C GLY A 58 10.30 -5.35 4.73
N TRP A 59 9.13 -5.77 4.22
CA TRP A 59 8.90 -7.13 3.77
C TRP A 59 9.74 -7.48 2.54
N ILE A 60 9.74 -6.61 1.53
CA ILE A 60 10.54 -6.83 0.30
C ILE A 60 12.02 -7.03 0.65
N LYS A 61 12.58 -6.13 1.48
CA LYS A 61 13.98 -6.25 1.92
C LYS A 61 14.25 -7.55 2.67
N PHE A 62 13.31 -7.99 3.51
CA PHE A 62 13.41 -9.27 4.20
C PHE A 62 13.38 -10.46 3.23
N ALA A 63 12.48 -10.44 2.24
CA ALA A 63 12.39 -11.47 1.22
C ALA A 63 13.69 -11.56 0.40
N GLU A 64 14.22 -10.42 -0.05
CA GLU A 64 15.48 -10.36 -0.80
C GLU A 64 16.65 -11.02 -0.07
N HIS A 65 16.73 -10.83 1.26
CA HIS A 65 17.84 -11.35 2.06
C HIS A 65 17.68 -12.79 2.50
N TYR A 66 16.46 -13.22 2.84
CA TYR A 66 16.23 -14.50 3.49
C TYR A 66 15.49 -15.52 2.64
N TYR A 67 14.77 -15.05 1.60
CA TYR A 67 13.92 -15.89 0.74
C TYR A 67 14.00 -15.44 -0.72
N PRO A 68 15.20 -15.31 -1.32
CA PRO A 68 15.34 -14.81 -2.68
C PRO A 68 14.60 -15.70 -3.71
N GLU A 69 14.37 -16.96 -3.40
CA GLU A 69 13.59 -17.89 -4.23
C GLU A 69 12.11 -17.50 -4.34
N LEU A 70 11.59 -16.68 -3.41
CA LEU A 70 10.21 -16.20 -3.43
C LEU A 70 10.03 -14.88 -4.20
N LEU A 71 11.09 -14.24 -4.65
CA LEU A 71 10.97 -12.98 -5.41
C LEU A 71 10.05 -13.11 -6.64
N PRO A 72 10.05 -14.20 -7.40
CA PRO A 72 9.10 -14.38 -8.49
C PRO A 72 7.63 -14.54 -8.06
N ASN A 73 7.39 -14.74 -6.78
CA ASN A 73 6.05 -14.84 -6.19
C ASN A 73 5.51 -13.48 -5.71
N LEU A 74 6.36 -12.46 -5.61
CA LEU A 74 5.92 -11.11 -5.25
C LEU A 74 5.00 -10.55 -6.33
N SER A 75 4.04 -9.72 -5.92
CA SER A 75 3.30 -8.86 -6.85
C SER A 75 4.27 -7.95 -7.59
N THR A 76 4.03 -7.73 -8.87
CA THR A 76 4.82 -6.82 -9.70
C THR A 76 4.41 -5.37 -9.54
N CYS A 77 3.38 -5.10 -8.73
CA CYS A 77 2.85 -3.77 -8.48
C CYS A 77 3.81 -2.94 -7.63
N LYS A 78 3.94 -1.67 -7.98
CA LYS A 78 4.55 -0.68 -7.10
C LYS A 78 3.66 -0.44 -5.89
N SER A 79 4.23 0.06 -4.80
CA SER A 79 3.42 0.54 -3.67
C SER A 79 2.60 1.78 -4.07
N PRO A 80 1.52 2.12 -3.33
CA PRO A 80 0.76 3.35 -3.58
C PRO A 80 1.63 4.60 -3.64
N GLN A 81 2.66 4.71 -2.80
CA GLN A 81 3.62 5.80 -2.82
C GLN A 81 4.32 5.92 -4.17
N GLU A 82 4.89 4.83 -4.66
CA GLU A 82 5.65 4.82 -5.91
C GLU A 82 4.74 4.89 -7.14
N MET A 83 3.51 4.37 -7.05
CA MET A 83 2.50 4.57 -8.11
C MET A 83 2.11 6.05 -8.23
N PHE A 84 1.86 6.71 -7.08
CA PHE A 84 1.49 8.13 -7.09
C PHE A 84 2.60 8.98 -7.71
N SER A 85 3.81 8.79 -7.25
CA SER A 85 4.98 9.54 -7.76
C SER A 85 5.22 9.30 -9.24
N ALA A 86 5.05 8.05 -9.70
CA ALA A 86 5.15 7.73 -11.13
C ALA A 86 4.07 8.47 -11.94
N LEU A 87 2.81 8.47 -11.48
CA LEU A 87 1.73 9.22 -12.14
C LEU A 87 1.97 10.73 -12.14
N LEU A 88 2.53 11.27 -11.06
CA LEU A 88 2.89 12.70 -11.00
C LEU A 88 3.98 13.07 -11.98
N LYS A 89 5.07 12.30 -12.00
CA LYS A 89 6.22 12.56 -12.88
C LYS A 89 5.95 12.25 -14.37
N THR A 90 4.90 11.49 -14.68
CA THR A 90 4.51 11.14 -16.06
C THR A 90 3.22 11.86 -16.45
N TYR A 91 2.06 11.29 -16.15
CA TYR A 91 0.77 11.78 -16.61
C TYR A 91 0.43 13.20 -16.16
N TYR A 92 0.64 13.50 -14.86
CA TYR A 92 0.34 14.84 -14.34
C TYR A 92 1.25 15.90 -14.96
N CYS A 93 2.55 15.62 -15.09
CA CYS A 93 3.51 16.52 -15.75
C CYS A 93 3.12 16.77 -17.22
N GLU A 94 2.81 15.70 -17.97
CA GLU A 94 2.36 15.81 -19.37
C GLU A 94 1.09 16.68 -19.49
N LYS A 95 0.08 16.41 -18.67
CA LYS A 95 -1.22 17.13 -18.70
C LYS A 95 -1.09 18.62 -18.35
N ASN A 96 -0.12 18.97 -17.53
CA ASN A 96 0.06 20.35 -17.05
C ASN A 96 1.22 21.08 -17.74
N GLY A 97 1.90 20.46 -18.71
CA GLY A 97 3.05 21.05 -19.40
C GLY A 97 4.25 21.30 -18.48
N ILE A 98 4.38 20.49 -17.43
CA ILE A 98 5.49 20.54 -16.47
C ILE A 98 6.54 19.51 -16.89
N LYS A 99 7.81 19.88 -16.83
CA LYS A 99 8.87 18.89 -17.03
C LYS A 99 9.04 18.05 -15.76
N PRO A 100 9.23 16.72 -15.87
CA PRO A 100 9.39 15.86 -14.71
C PRO A 100 10.51 16.30 -13.75
N GLU A 101 11.59 16.85 -14.27
CA GLU A 101 12.72 17.38 -13.49
C GLU A 101 12.37 18.65 -12.70
N ASP A 102 11.35 19.40 -13.12
CA ASP A 102 10.89 20.62 -12.45
C ASP A 102 9.87 20.35 -11.34
N LEU A 103 9.38 19.10 -11.22
CA LEU A 103 8.45 18.69 -10.18
C LEU A 103 9.19 17.95 -9.06
N TYR A 104 9.16 18.47 -7.84
CA TYR A 104 9.72 17.80 -6.65
C TYR A 104 8.62 17.10 -5.86
N VAL A 105 8.68 15.78 -5.77
CA VAL A 105 7.66 14.94 -5.14
C VAL A 105 8.10 14.52 -3.75
N VAL A 106 7.34 14.92 -2.73
CA VAL A 106 7.57 14.56 -1.33
C VAL A 106 6.42 13.69 -0.83
N SER A 107 6.73 12.50 -0.37
CA SER A 107 5.77 11.63 0.31
C SER A 107 5.77 11.90 1.82
N VAL A 108 4.59 12.02 2.42
CA VAL A 108 4.41 12.07 3.87
C VAL A 108 3.70 10.80 4.32
N ILE A 109 4.39 9.93 5.06
CA ILE A 109 3.89 8.60 5.39
C ILE A 109 4.41 8.13 6.75
N PRO A 110 3.60 7.45 7.60
CA PRO A 110 4.02 7.02 8.94
C PRO A 110 4.92 5.77 8.92
N CYS A 111 5.84 5.66 7.96
CA CYS A 111 6.68 4.48 7.77
C CYS A 111 8.12 4.87 7.43
N THR A 112 9.08 4.48 8.28
CA THR A 112 10.50 4.74 8.03
C THR A 112 11.08 3.92 6.88
N ALA A 113 10.54 2.73 6.62
CA ALA A 113 10.98 1.87 5.50
C ALA A 113 10.66 2.49 4.13
N LYS A 114 9.68 3.39 4.05
CA LYS A 114 9.37 4.15 2.83
C LYS A 114 10.50 5.10 2.42
N LYS A 115 11.33 5.55 3.37
CA LYS A 115 12.55 6.30 3.07
C LYS A 115 13.60 5.45 2.34
N PHE A 116 13.67 4.16 2.64
CA PHE A 116 14.49 3.23 1.89
C PHE A 116 13.89 2.93 0.52
N GLU A 117 12.56 2.77 0.43
CA GLU A 117 11.88 2.51 -0.85
C GLU A 117 12.23 3.55 -1.92
N VAL A 118 12.20 4.84 -1.57
CA VAL A 118 12.49 5.93 -2.51
C VAL A 118 13.94 5.94 -3.01
N THR A 119 14.85 5.22 -2.37
CA THR A 119 16.25 5.11 -2.82
C THR A 119 16.48 3.93 -3.77
N ARG A 120 15.44 3.16 -4.09
CA ARG A 120 15.55 1.99 -4.96
C ARG A 120 15.47 2.39 -6.42
N GLU A 121 16.58 2.32 -7.12
CA GLU A 121 16.70 2.74 -8.54
C GLU A 121 15.75 1.97 -9.46
N GLU A 122 15.47 0.70 -9.18
CA GLU A 122 14.55 -0.14 -9.95
C GLU A 122 13.10 0.36 -9.91
N LEU A 123 12.74 1.23 -8.96
CA LEU A 123 11.41 1.86 -8.89
C LEU A 123 11.30 3.12 -9.76
N GLY A 124 12.40 3.58 -10.36
CA GLY A 124 12.43 4.65 -11.36
C GLY A 124 12.66 6.06 -10.81
N ASN A 125 13.02 6.20 -9.52
CA ASN A 125 13.37 7.47 -8.87
C ASN A 125 12.31 8.58 -9.04
N TYR A 126 11.03 8.22 -8.93
CA TYR A 126 9.92 9.16 -9.08
C TYR A 126 9.61 9.96 -7.81
N THR A 127 9.93 9.42 -6.64
CA THR A 127 9.76 10.08 -5.34
C THR A 127 11.09 10.72 -4.94
N ASP A 128 11.13 12.04 -4.78
CA ASP A 128 12.36 12.76 -4.47
C ASP A 128 12.71 12.69 -2.97
N ALA A 129 11.68 12.66 -2.10
CA ALA A 129 11.88 12.52 -0.65
C ALA A 129 10.69 11.84 0.04
N ALA A 130 10.95 11.19 1.17
CA ALA A 130 9.92 10.66 2.05
C ALA A 130 10.10 11.19 3.48
N LEU A 131 9.04 11.77 4.03
CA LEU A 131 8.96 12.27 5.40
C LEU A 131 8.03 11.41 6.23
N THR A 132 8.40 11.16 7.46
CA THR A 132 7.45 10.60 8.43
C THR A 132 6.48 11.67 8.91
N THR A 133 5.31 11.27 9.41
CA THR A 133 4.36 12.19 10.04
C THR A 133 4.97 12.93 11.23
N ARG A 134 5.95 12.34 11.93
CA ARG A 134 6.68 12.99 13.03
C ARG A 134 7.61 14.09 12.53
N GLU A 135 8.27 13.88 11.40
CA GLU A 135 9.12 14.87 10.76
C GLU A 135 8.28 16.03 10.21
N LEU A 136 7.14 15.74 9.58
CA LEU A 136 6.20 16.79 9.18
C LEU A 136 5.73 17.62 10.39
N ALA A 137 5.37 16.97 11.49
CA ALA A 137 4.96 17.69 12.71
C ALA A 137 6.08 18.60 13.26
N LYS A 138 7.35 18.17 13.12
CA LYS A 138 8.50 19.00 13.48
C LYS A 138 8.63 20.19 12.55
N MET A 139 8.53 19.99 11.24
CA MET A 139 8.58 21.06 10.24
C MET A 139 7.49 22.12 10.47
N ILE A 140 6.25 21.69 10.74
CA ILE A 140 5.12 22.57 11.04
C ILE A 140 5.43 23.45 12.25
N LYS A 141 6.01 22.87 13.32
CA LYS A 141 6.41 23.60 14.53
C LYS A 141 7.55 24.60 14.25
N GLU A 142 8.57 24.18 13.51
CA GLU A 142 9.72 25.02 13.16
C GLU A 142 9.32 26.18 12.24
N ALA A 143 8.32 25.98 11.38
CA ALA A 143 7.74 27.03 10.55
C ALA A 143 6.84 28.02 11.33
N GLY A 144 6.57 27.76 12.62
CA GLY A 144 5.74 28.63 13.46
C GLY A 144 4.24 28.57 13.11
N ILE A 145 3.78 27.51 12.44
CA ILE A 145 2.38 27.35 12.05
C ILE A 145 1.54 26.97 13.27
N ASP A 146 0.51 27.78 13.56
CA ASP A 146 -0.44 27.49 14.64
C ASP A 146 -1.44 26.41 14.24
N PHE A 147 -0.98 25.16 14.30
CA PHE A 147 -1.74 23.99 13.90
C PHE A 147 -3.07 23.80 14.65
N VAL A 148 -3.17 24.31 15.88
CA VAL A 148 -4.38 24.15 16.69
C VAL A 148 -5.51 25.03 16.15
N ASN A 149 -5.18 26.25 15.74
CA ASN A 149 -6.15 27.27 15.33
C ASN A 149 -6.27 27.42 13.81
N ILE A 150 -5.44 26.72 13.02
CA ILE A 150 -5.52 26.75 11.57
C ILE A 150 -6.87 26.20 11.07
N SER A 151 -7.43 26.81 10.04
CA SER A 151 -8.65 26.33 9.39
C SER A 151 -8.37 25.10 8.56
N ASP A 152 -9.36 24.22 8.41
CA ASP A 152 -9.28 23.07 7.51
C ASP A 152 -9.18 23.52 6.04
N ASP A 153 -8.45 22.74 5.25
CA ASP A 153 -8.37 22.84 3.79
C ASP A 153 -8.59 21.46 3.16
N VAL A 154 -8.70 21.39 1.85
CA VAL A 154 -8.97 20.18 1.10
C VAL A 154 -7.77 19.81 0.22
N TYR A 155 -7.66 18.52 -0.10
CA TYR A 155 -6.65 18.04 -1.04
C TYR A 155 -6.87 18.61 -2.44
N ASP A 156 -5.79 18.77 -3.17
CA ASP A 156 -5.82 18.86 -4.61
C ASP A 156 -6.06 17.45 -5.19
N SER A 157 -7.02 17.29 -6.10
CA SER A 157 -7.45 15.97 -6.58
C SER A 157 -7.26 15.80 -8.09
N PRO A 158 -6.00 15.71 -8.56
CA PRO A 158 -5.73 15.64 -10.00
C PRO A 158 -6.19 14.32 -10.65
N PHE A 159 -6.40 13.28 -9.85
CA PHE A 159 -6.81 11.95 -10.30
C PHE A 159 -8.21 11.55 -9.81
N GLY A 160 -8.99 12.51 -9.28
CA GLY A 160 -10.29 12.28 -8.67
C GLY A 160 -10.18 11.93 -7.18
N GLU A 161 -11.30 11.46 -6.63
CA GLU A 161 -11.42 11.07 -5.22
C GLU A 161 -11.16 9.57 -5.04
N ALA A 162 -10.58 9.20 -3.90
CA ALA A 162 -10.39 7.81 -3.53
C ALA A 162 -11.70 7.13 -3.14
N SER A 163 -11.75 5.83 -3.31
CA SER A 163 -12.85 4.99 -2.83
C SER A 163 -12.64 4.54 -1.38
N GLY A 164 -13.65 3.88 -0.80
CA GLY A 164 -13.51 3.25 0.51
C GLY A 164 -12.48 2.11 0.56
N ALA A 165 -12.09 1.56 -0.59
CA ALA A 165 -11.05 0.53 -0.68
C ALA A 165 -9.67 1.11 -0.35
N GLY A 166 -9.33 2.31 -0.86
CA GLY A 166 -8.10 3.02 -0.48
C GLY A 166 -8.04 3.30 1.01
N ALA A 167 -9.15 3.69 1.63
CA ALA A 167 -9.19 3.95 3.08
C ALA A 167 -8.90 2.72 3.94
N ILE A 168 -9.36 1.52 3.56
CA ILE A 168 -9.10 0.28 4.31
C ILE A 168 -7.71 -0.30 4.07
N PHE A 169 -7.00 0.15 3.05
CA PHE A 169 -5.64 -0.32 2.71
C PHE A 169 -4.67 -0.19 3.89
N GLY A 170 -4.82 0.83 4.72
CA GLY A 170 -3.99 1.05 5.92
C GLY A 170 -4.31 0.14 7.10
N ALA A 171 -5.38 -0.65 7.06
CA ALA A 171 -5.73 -1.59 8.11
C ALA A 171 -5.07 -2.96 7.88
N THR A 172 -4.80 -3.69 8.96
CA THR A 172 -4.23 -5.05 8.88
C THR A 172 -5.15 -5.99 8.12
N GLY A 173 -4.69 -6.51 6.98
CA GLY A 173 -5.49 -7.32 6.06
C GLY A 173 -6.32 -6.51 5.06
N GLY A 174 -6.25 -5.18 5.12
CA GLY A 174 -7.04 -4.30 4.25
C GLY A 174 -6.64 -4.38 2.79
N VAL A 175 -5.35 -4.55 2.50
CA VAL A 175 -4.85 -4.74 1.12
C VAL A 175 -5.44 -6.02 0.53
N MET A 176 -5.35 -7.12 1.27
CA MET A 176 -5.89 -8.42 0.91
C MET A 176 -7.40 -8.36 0.67
N GLU A 177 -8.13 -7.80 1.64
CA GLU A 177 -9.58 -7.69 1.55
C GLU A 177 -10.01 -6.87 0.32
N ALA A 178 -9.40 -5.70 0.12
CA ALA A 178 -9.74 -4.83 -0.99
C ALA A 178 -9.43 -5.48 -2.35
N ALA A 179 -8.27 -6.14 -2.48
CA ALA A 179 -7.88 -6.83 -3.71
C ALA A 179 -8.82 -7.99 -4.04
N LEU A 180 -9.18 -8.82 -3.06
CA LEU A 180 -10.11 -9.95 -3.28
C LEU A 180 -11.53 -9.49 -3.58
N ARG A 181 -12.02 -8.44 -2.92
CA ARG A 181 -13.34 -7.85 -3.20
C ARG A 181 -13.38 -7.28 -4.62
N THR A 182 -12.32 -6.59 -5.05
CA THR A 182 -12.18 -6.07 -6.39
C THR A 182 -12.13 -7.20 -7.43
N ALA A 183 -11.36 -8.25 -7.17
CA ALA A 183 -11.30 -9.44 -8.02
C ALA A 183 -12.68 -10.12 -8.16
N ALA A 184 -13.39 -10.27 -7.04
CA ALA A 184 -14.75 -10.85 -7.05
C ALA A 184 -15.73 -9.99 -7.83
N TYR A 185 -15.70 -8.66 -7.64
CA TYR A 185 -16.54 -7.73 -8.38
C TYR A 185 -16.26 -7.77 -9.88
N THR A 186 -14.99 -7.79 -10.28
CA THR A 186 -14.56 -7.89 -11.68
C THR A 186 -15.11 -9.14 -12.38
N LEU A 187 -15.29 -10.23 -11.64
CA LEU A 187 -15.85 -11.48 -12.12
C LEU A 187 -17.38 -11.59 -11.96
N GLY A 188 -18.06 -10.48 -11.65
CA GLY A 188 -19.52 -10.43 -11.48
C GLY A 188 -20.02 -10.91 -10.12
N GLY A 189 -19.14 -11.02 -9.13
CA GLY A 189 -19.51 -11.35 -7.74
C GLY A 189 -19.97 -10.14 -6.92
N SER A 190 -20.38 -10.37 -5.67
CA SER A 190 -20.93 -9.33 -4.79
C SER A 190 -19.89 -8.42 -4.12
N GLY A 191 -18.61 -8.80 -4.14
CA GLY A 191 -17.56 -8.08 -3.41
C GLY A 191 -17.81 -7.98 -1.90
N ALA A 192 -18.48 -8.96 -1.30
CA ALA A 192 -18.80 -8.97 0.13
C ALA A 192 -17.53 -8.91 1.01
N PRO A 193 -17.62 -8.33 2.21
CA PRO A 193 -16.51 -8.32 3.17
C PRO A 193 -15.99 -9.73 3.46
N ILE A 194 -14.70 -9.82 3.75
CA ILE A 194 -14.03 -11.09 4.05
C ILE A 194 -13.87 -11.22 5.56
N GLU A 195 -14.35 -12.32 6.11
CA GLU A 195 -14.12 -12.65 7.51
C GLU A 195 -12.79 -13.39 7.66
N PHE A 196 -11.83 -12.74 8.34
CA PHE A 196 -10.55 -13.33 8.69
C PHE A 196 -10.63 -14.03 10.05
N THR A 197 -10.08 -15.22 10.11
CA THR A 197 -9.94 -15.97 11.36
C THR A 197 -8.48 -15.92 11.82
N GLU A 198 -8.25 -15.59 13.09
CA GLU A 198 -6.91 -15.65 13.67
C GLU A 198 -6.42 -17.11 13.74
N VAL A 199 -5.17 -17.30 13.36
CA VAL A 199 -4.52 -18.61 13.45
C VAL A 199 -4.26 -18.94 14.92
N ARG A 200 -4.80 -20.04 15.39
CA ARG A 200 -4.71 -20.46 16.78
C ARG A 200 -3.24 -20.58 17.22
N GLY A 201 -2.88 -19.85 18.27
CA GLY A 201 -1.53 -19.87 18.84
C GLY A 201 -0.53 -18.98 18.09
N THR A 202 -0.95 -18.21 17.08
CA THR A 202 -0.08 -17.32 16.32
C THR A 202 -0.70 -15.93 16.23
N GLN A 203 -0.43 -15.10 17.24
CA GLN A 203 -0.87 -13.70 17.22
C GLN A 203 -0.27 -12.96 16.01
N GLY A 204 -1.11 -12.22 15.28
CA GLY A 204 -0.70 -11.45 14.10
C GLY A 204 -0.65 -12.27 12.81
N VAL A 205 -1.19 -13.48 12.78
CA VAL A 205 -1.49 -14.23 11.56
C VAL A 205 -2.98 -14.50 11.48
N LYS A 206 -3.59 -14.11 10.35
CA LYS A 206 -5.00 -14.34 10.06
C LYS A 206 -5.13 -15.12 8.76
N GLU A 207 -6.13 -15.97 8.68
CA GLU A 207 -6.45 -16.74 7.48
C GLU A 207 -7.90 -16.55 7.08
N ALA A 208 -8.16 -16.67 5.80
CA ALA A 208 -9.50 -16.70 5.25
C ALA A 208 -9.56 -17.59 4.00
N THR A 209 -10.77 -18.04 3.70
CA THR A 209 -11.09 -18.68 2.43
C THR A 209 -12.17 -17.85 1.76
N TYR A 210 -11.96 -17.51 0.50
CA TYR A 210 -12.87 -16.67 -0.24
C TYR A 210 -13.14 -17.26 -1.63
N THR A 211 -14.35 -17.05 -2.14
CA THR A 211 -14.73 -17.54 -3.49
C THR A 211 -14.65 -16.40 -4.48
N VAL A 212 -13.82 -16.57 -5.50
CA VAL A 212 -13.61 -15.61 -6.58
C VAL A 212 -13.92 -16.33 -7.92
N GLY A 213 -14.96 -15.89 -8.61
CA GLY A 213 -15.34 -16.46 -9.91
C GLY A 213 -15.60 -17.97 -9.88
N GLY A 214 -16.11 -18.51 -8.77
CA GLY A 214 -16.34 -19.95 -8.58
C GLY A 214 -15.12 -20.75 -8.12
N ALA A 215 -13.92 -20.13 -8.07
CA ALA A 215 -12.71 -20.75 -7.50
C ALA A 215 -12.55 -20.40 -6.03
N THR A 216 -12.15 -21.38 -5.22
CA THR A 216 -11.83 -21.17 -3.80
C THR A 216 -10.39 -20.65 -3.68
N VAL A 217 -10.22 -19.49 -3.06
CA VAL A 217 -8.94 -18.82 -2.81
C VAL A 217 -8.66 -18.88 -1.32
N SER A 218 -7.57 -19.52 -0.93
CA SER A 218 -7.08 -19.54 0.47
C SER A 218 -6.04 -18.44 0.64
N VAL A 219 -6.18 -17.63 1.68
CA VAL A 219 -5.35 -16.44 1.89
C VAL A 219 -4.84 -16.34 3.31
N ALA A 220 -3.72 -15.66 3.48
CA ALA A 220 -3.16 -15.35 4.80
C ALA A 220 -2.70 -13.89 4.88
N VAL A 221 -2.83 -13.32 6.08
CA VAL A 221 -2.30 -12.00 6.44
C VAL A 221 -1.31 -12.19 7.58
N ALA A 222 -0.08 -11.72 7.42
CA ALA A 222 0.96 -11.79 8.43
C ALA A 222 1.47 -10.40 8.81
N SER A 223 1.30 -10.02 10.07
CA SER A 223 1.84 -8.79 10.65
C SER A 223 3.11 -9.09 11.45
N GLY A 224 4.21 -8.40 11.11
CA GLY A 224 5.53 -8.63 11.66
C GLY A 224 6.34 -9.70 10.92
N LEU A 225 7.63 -9.46 10.74
CA LEU A 225 8.52 -10.34 9.97
C LEU A 225 8.73 -11.73 10.61
N GLY A 226 8.58 -11.84 11.92
CA GLY A 226 8.58 -13.15 12.59
C GLY A 226 7.39 -14.02 12.19
N ASN A 227 6.21 -13.42 12.01
CA ASN A 227 5.02 -14.09 11.51
C ASN A 227 5.12 -14.38 10.00
N ALA A 228 5.69 -13.45 9.23
CA ALA A 228 6.01 -13.69 7.83
C ALA A 228 6.86 -14.97 7.66
N ARG A 229 7.92 -15.12 8.47
CA ARG A 229 8.76 -16.33 8.48
C ARG A 229 7.94 -17.58 8.73
N ARG A 230 7.07 -17.58 9.76
CA ARG A 230 6.23 -18.75 10.09
C ARG A 230 5.31 -19.15 8.94
N VAL A 231 4.66 -18.17 8.32
CA VAL A 231 3.80 -18.40 7.14
C VAL A 231 4.59 -18.98 5.98
N ILE A 232 5.77 -18.43 5.68
CA ILE A 232 6.64 -18.92 4.60
C ILE A 232 7.10 -20.36 4.88
N GLU A 233 7.56 -20.67 6.09
CA GLU A 233 8.01 -22.02 6.43
C GLU A 233 6.86 -23.04 6.38
N ALA A 234 5.64 -22.66 6.79
CA ALA A 234 4.46 -23.50 6.63
C ALA A 234 4.09 -23.78 5.16
N ILE A 235 4.29 -22.79 4.29
CA ILE A 235 4.14 -22.97 2.84
C ILE A 235 5.22 -23.89 2.29
N LYS A 236 6.48 -23.66 2.66
CA LYS A 236 7.63 -24.46 2.18
C LYS A 236 7.59 -25.93 2.64
N SER A 237 7.09 -26.17 3.85
CA SER A 237 6.90 -27.54 4.37
C SER A 237 5.68 -28.26 3.77
N GLY A 238 4.82 -27.57 3.05
CA GLY A 238 3.56 -28.12 2.52
C GLY A 238 2.44 -28.23 3.57
N GLU A 239 2.65 -27.72 4.78
CA GLU A 239 1.63 -27.67 5.84
C GLU A 239 0.45 -26.75 5.46
N LYS A 240 0.77 -25.66 4.76
CA LYS A 240 -0.20 -24.66 4.32
C LYS A 240 -0.07 -24.40 2.82
N ASN A 241 -1.21 -24.18 2.20
CA ASN A 241 -1.28 -23.85 0.77
C ASN A 241 -2.19 -22.63 0.60
N TYR A 242 -1.57 -21.46 0.40
CA TYR A 242 -2.27 -20.22 0.14
C TYR A 242 -2.17 -19.84 -1.33
N THR A 243 -3.14 -19.10 -1.79
CA THR A 243 -3.16 -18.51 -3.15
C THR A 243 -2.59 -17.09 -3.12
N PHE A 244 -2.91 -16.33 -2.08
CA PHE A 244 -2.47 -14.95 -1.92
C PHE A 244 -2.12 -14.67 -0.45
N VAL A 245 -1.03 -13.95 -0.22
CA VAL A 245 -0.51 -13.68 1.14
C VAL A 245 -0.15 -12.20 1.26
N GLU A 246 -0.78 -11.53 2.22
CA GLU A 246 -0.37 -10.18 2.61
C GLU A 246 0.68 -10.25 3.72
N ILE A 247 1.81 -9.56 3.53
CA ILE A 247 2.83 -9.43 4.57
C ILE A 247 3.14 -7.96 4.82
N MET A 248 3.03 -7.57 6.09
CA MET A 248 3.45 -6.26 6.59
C MET A 248 4.55 -6.45 7.64
N ALA A 249 5.65 -5.67 7.52
CA ALA A 249 6.75 -5.71 8.50
C ALA A 249 6.36 -5.13 9.86
N CYS A 250 5.39 -4.23 9.89
CA CYS A 250 4.84 -3.66 11.12
C CYS A 250 4.01 -4.68 11.90
N PRO A 251 3.86 -4.51 13.23
CA PRO A 251 3.14 -5.49 14.06
C PRO A 251 1.61 -5.45 13.92
N GLY A 252 1.07 -4.56 13.12
CA GLY A 252 -0.38 -4.36 12.94
C GLY A 252 -0.92 -3.19 13.70
#